data_4ba1af37ce2418ca1dc1de45cf8bf976
#
_entry.id   4ba1af37ce2418ca1dc1de45cf8bf976
#
_cell.length_a   1.000
_cell.length_b   1.000
_cell.length_c   1.000
_cell.angle_alpha   90.00
_cell.angle_beta   90.00
_cell.angle_gamma   90.00
#
_symmetry.space_group_name_H-M   'P 1'
#
loop_
_entity.id
_entity.type
_entity.pdbx_description
1 polymer ?
#
loop_
_entity_poly.entity_id
_entity_poly.type
_entity_poly.pdbx_seq_one_letter_code
_entity_poly.pdbx_strand_id
1 'polypeptide(L)'
;IIGRLVGSEMCIRDSQYITQRALGAKSLNEAQNGLMFAGFLKILMPVVVVLPGLIAVALEGTTIPSLEGDRSRAYPSMLSLLPNGILGLTFAALVAAIVSSLASLTNSVSTIFTIDLYKGDMSIEDKSLVKIGRRAGLVGLIVSIIVAPIFLGSLDSAFQYVQEYMGLFSPVILFVFLSAIVFKNSTSNSVLFGSAAALAAGVIMKLYVANTSESLIEPFMHQMAISFFLAFAVSGLFSPKTENEKVFSLSASDFKTSKLFNVGSTVIVLILASIYITYA
;
A
#
# COMPACT_ATOMS: atom_id res chain seq x y z
N ILE A 1 -2.36 -4.75 26.53
CA ILE A 1 -2.14 -5.66 25.39
C ILE A 1 -1.86 -4.83 24.11
N ILE A 2 -2.49 -3.68 23.93
CA ILE A 2 -2.33 -2.81 22.76
C ILE A 2 -0.95 -2.10 22.74
N GLY A 3 -0.35 -1.83 23.88
CA GLY A 3 0.95 -1.15 23.99
C GLY A 3 2.20 -2.01 23.69
N ARG A 4 2.03 -3.31 23.39
CA ARG A 4 3.14 -4.22 23.05
C ARG A 4 3.32 -4.50 21.57
N LEU A 5 2.47 -3.93 20.73
CA LEU A 5 2.55 -3.98 19.27
C LEU A 5 3.47 -2.90 18.67
N VAL A 6 4.35 -2.31 19.46
CA VAL A 6 5.20 -1.16 19.08
C VAL A 6 6.10 -1.48 17.88
N GLY A 7 6.55 -2.71 17.72
CA GLY A 7 7.27 -3.13 16.50
C GLY A 7 6.37 -3.27 15.27
N SER A 8 5.08 -3.59 15.47
CA SER A 8 4.09 -3.70 14.41
C SER A 8 3.41 -2.35 14.11
N GLU A 9 3.51 -1.36 15.00
CA GLU A 9 2.95 -0.02 14.79
C GLU A 9 3.52 0.67 13.55
N MET A 10 4.80 0.46 13.24
CA MET A 10 5.40 1.03 12.03
C MET A 10 4.75 0.50 10.75
N CYS A 11 4.44 -0.79 10.68
CA CYS A 11 3.78 -1.37 9.50
C CYS A 11 2.29 -1.04 9.42
N ILE A 12 1.63 -0.92 10.58
CA ILE A 12 0.26 -0.44 10.68
C ILE A 12 0.18 1.03 10.26
N ARG A 13 1.21 1.82 10.47
CA ARG A 13 1.28 3.23 10.09
C ARG A 13 1.25 3.47 8.60
N ASP A 14 2.02 2.75 7.80
CA ASP A 14 2.07 2.96 6.35
C ASP A 14 0.76 2.56 5.67
N SER A 15 0.03 1.62 6.27
CA SER A 15 -1.32 1.24 5.88
C SER A 15 -2.39 1.73 6.86
N GLN A 16 -2.07 2.71 7.72
CA GLN A 16 -2.94 3.16 8.80
C GLN A 16 -4.33 3.55 8.31
N TYR A 17 -4.43 4.24 7.19
CA TYR A 17 -5.71 4.67 6.65
C TYR A 17 -6.62 3.49 6.23
N ILE A 18 -6.07 2.32 5.91
CA ILE A 18 -6.81 1.09 5.61
C ILE A 18 -7.07 0.30 6.91
N THR A 19 -6.02 0.12 7.71
CA THR A 19 -6.06 -0.70 8.93
C THR A 19 -6.95 -0.09 10.00
N GLN A 20 -7.00 1.23 10.14
CA GLN A 20 -7.93 1.93 11.04
C GLN A 20 -9.38 1.51 10.84
N ARG A 21 -9.79 1.26 9.60
CA ARG A 21 -11.18 0.86 9.29
C ARG A 21 -11.48 -0.56 9.77
N ALA A 22 -10.50 -1.46 9.66
CA ALA A 22 -10.63 -2.82 10.18
C ALA A 22 -10.58 -2.85 11.71
N LEU A 23 -9.69 -2.06 12.33
CA LEU A 23 -9.58 -1.95 13.80
C LEU A 23 -10.76 -1.20 14.44
N GLY A 24 -11.46 -0.36 13.69
CA GLY A 24 -12.68 0.33 14.12
C GLY A 24 -13.94 -0.54 14.09
N ALA A 25 -13.86 -1.79 13.64
CA ALA A 25 -14.99 -2.71 13.63
C ALA A 25 -15.39 -3.11 15.07
N LYS A 26 -16.69 -3.34 15.29
CA LYS A 26 -17.24 -3.69 16.62
C LYS A 26 -16.80 -5.06 17.10
N SER A 27 -16.48 -5.96 16.21
CA SER A 27 -16.03 -7.32 16.52
C SER A 27 -15.02 -7.84 15.49
N LEU A 28 -14.24 -8.88 15.88
CA LEU A 28 -13.32 -9.55 14.98
C LEU A 28 -14.03 -10.15 13.75
N ASN A 29 -15.22 -10.68 13.92
CA ASN A 29 -16.02 -11.24 12.83
C ASN A 29 -16.43 -10.16 11.82
N GLU A 30 -16.82 -8.98 12.28
CA GLU A 30 -17.14 -7.86 11.41
C GLU A 30 -15.91 -7.35 10.65
N ALA A 31 -14.76 -7.28 11.31
CA ALA A 31 -13.49 -6.94 10.68
C ALA A 31 -13.12 -7.96 9.59
N GLN A 32 -13.20 -9.25 9.88
CA GLN A 32 -12.92 -10.33 8.93
C GLN A 32 -13.87 -10.29 7.72
N ASN A 33 -15.17 -10.14 7.95
CA ASN A 33 -16.15 -10.06 6.88
C ASN A 33 -15.97 -8.79 6.03
N GLY A 34 -15.62 -7.66 6.64
CA GLY A 34 -15.30 -6.42 5.95
C GLY A 34 -14.05 -6.54 5.06
N LEU A 35 -13.00 -7.19 5.56
CA LEU A 35 -11.77 -7.44 4.78
C LEU A 35 -12.04 -8.41 3.62
N MET A 36 -12.81 -9.47 3.84
CA MET A 36 -13.21 -10.41 2.79
C MET A 36 -14.02 -9.70 1.70
N PHE A 37 -15.00 -8.88 2.08
CA PHE A 37 -15.80 -8.09 1.13
C PHE A 37 -14.94 -7.09 0.35
N ALA A 38 -14.02 -6.40 1.02
CA ALA A 38 -13.05 -5.51 0.36
C ALA A 38 -12.16 -6.27 -0.63
N GLY A 39 -11.70 -7.48 -0.28
CA GLY A 39 -10.97 -8.36 -1.18
C GLY A 39 -11.76 -8.72 -2.44
N PHE A 40 -13.03 -9.05 -2.29
CA PHE A 40 -13.93 -9.33 -3.41
C PHE A 40 -14.11 -8.09 -4.32
N LEU A 41 -14.37 -6.92 -3.73
CA LEU A 41 -14.47 -5.67 -4.49
C LEU A 41 -13.16 -5.35 -5.23
N LYS A 42 -12.02 -5.68 -4.63
CA LYS A 42 -10.70 -5.46 -5.25
C LYS A 42 -10.49 -6.31 -6.51
N ILE A 43 -11.11 -7.48 -6.62
CA ILE A 43 -11.09 -8.30 -7.85
C ILE A 43 -11.86 -7.60 -8.98
N LEU A 44 -12.87 -6.80 -8.66
CA LEU A 44 -13.64 -6.05 -9.66
C LEU A 44 -12.91 -4.77 -10.12
N MET A 45 -11.93 -4.28 -9.36
CA MET A 45 -11.20 -3.05 -9.69
C MET A 45 -10.53 -3.08 -11.08
N PRO A 46 -9.87 -4.15 -11.52
CA PRO A 46 -9.32 -4.22 -12.88
C PRO A 46 -10.37 -3.99 -13.96
N VAL A 47 -11.58 -4.50 -13.80
CA VAL A 47 -12.66 -4.29 -14.77
C VAL A 47 -13.02 -2.80 -14.86
N VAL A 48 -13.13 -2.13 -13.71
CA VAL A 48 -13.50 -0.71 -13.64
C VAL A 48 -12.37 0.20 -14.16
N VAL A 49 -11.10 -0.17 -13.94
CA VAL A 49 -9.94 0.67 -14.26
C VAL A 49 -9.36 0.35 -15.62
N VAL A 50 -9.20 -0.94 -15.96
CA VAL A 50 -8.50 -1.38 -17.18
C VAL A 50 -9.43 -1.34 -18.40
N LEU A 51 -10.72 -1.70 -18.23
CA LEU A 51 -11.66 -1.75 -19.35
C LEU A 51 -11.82 -0.39 -20.06
N PRO A 52 -12.00 0.75 -19.38
CA PRO A 52 -12.01 2.06 -20.02
C PRO A 52 -10.73 2.37 -20.80
N GLY A 53 -9.57 1.96 -20.27
CA GLY A 53 -8.29 2.13 -20.95
C GLY A 53 -8.22 1.34 -22.28
N LEU A 54 -8.67 0.08 -22.24
CA LEU A 54 -8.75 -0.77 -23.47
C LEU A 54 -9.73 -0.19 -24.51
N ILE A 55 -10.88 0.31 -24.03
CA ILE A 55 -11.86 0.97 -24.90
C ILE A 55 -11.26 2.25 -25.52
N ALA A 56 -10.50 3.03 -24.75
CA ALA A 56 -9.84 4.22 -25.25
C ALA A 56 -8.87 3.89 -26.40
N VAL A 57 -8.04 2.86 -26.24
CA VAL A 57 -7.13 2.41 -27.30
C VAL A 57 -7.91 1.90 -28.53
N ALA A 58 -9.01 1.18 -28.34
CA ALA A 58 -9.83 0.69 -29.45
C ALA A 58 -10.55 1.82 -30.22
N LEU A 59 -10.83 2.94 -29.59
CA LEU A 59 -11.50 4.11 -30.19
C LEU A 59 -10.49 5.17 -30.67
N GLU A 60 -9.21 4.98 -30.45
CA GLU A 60 -8.17 5.90 -30.87
C GLU A 60 -8.17 6.12 -32.39
N GLY A 61 -8.10 7.36 -32.80
CA GLY A 61 -8.10 7.74 -34.22
C GLY A 61 -9.45 7.61 -34.94
N THR A 62 -10.49 7.10 -34.27
CA THR A 62 -11.86 7.02 -34.81
C THR A 62 -12.80 7.97 -34.10
N THR A 63 -13.07 7.75 -32.82
CA THR A 63 -14.05 8.50 -32.03
C THR A 63 -13.35 9.47 -31.06
N ILE A 64 -12.15 9.14 -30.63
CA ILE A 64 -11.31 10.01 -29.79
C ILE A 64 -10.06 10.43 -30.54
N PRO A 65 -9.47 11.62 -30.21
CA PRO A 65 -8.18 12.03 -30.78
C PRO A 65 -7.09 11.01 -30.51
N SER A 66 -6.07 11.02 -31.37
CA SER A 66 -4.87 10.19 -31.14
C SER A 66 -4.28 10.46 -29.75
N LEU A 67 -3.94 9.41 -29.04
CA LEU A 67 -3.30 9.49 -27.73
C LEU A 67 -1.81 9.85 -27.85
N GLU A 68 -1.25 9.84 -29.08
CA GLU A 68 0.14 10.18 -29.36
C GLU A 68 1.17 9.42 -28.50
N GLY A 69 0.79 8.20 -28.07
CA GLY A 69 1.58 7.38 -27.15
C GLY A 69 1.50 7.81 -25.67
N ASP A 70 0.84 8.91 -25.34
CA ASP A 70 0.62 9.35 -23.97
C ASP A 70 -0.59 8.64 -23.34
N ARG A 71 -0.29 7.61 -22.57
CA ARG A 71 -1.31 6.79 -21.88
C ARG A 71 -2.13 7.59 -20.87
N SER A 72 -1.61 8.72 -20.36
CA SER A 72 -2.29 9.58 -19.39
C SER A 72 -3.50 10.28 -20.00
N ARG A 73 -3.54 10.43 -21.34
CA ARG A 73 -4.67 11.03 -22.07
C ARG A 73 -5.87 10.11 -22.25
N ALA A 74 -5.72 8.80 -22.07
CA ALA A 74 -6.79 7.83 -22.32
C ALA A 74 -8.04 8.13 -21.50
N TYR A 75 -7.91 8.34 -20.20
CA TYR A 75 -9.05 8.60 -19.31
C TYR A 75 -9.72 9.95 -19.59
N PRO A 76 -9.01 11.10 -19.71
CA PRO A 76 -9.62 12.38 -20.11
C PRO A 76 -10.33 12.29 -21.48
N SER A 77 -9.78 11.59 -22.45
CA SER A 77 -10.39 11.41 -23.76
C SER A 77 -11.70 10.63 -23.70
N MET A 78 -11.77 9.61 -22.86
CA MET A 78 -13.00 8.86 -22.61
C MET A 78 -14.07 9.73 -21.92
N LEU A 79 -13.66 10.61 -21.02
CA LEU A 79 -14.61 11.55 -20.37
C LEU A 79 -15.26 12.49 -21.38
N SER A 80 -14.57 12.90 -22.44
CA SER A 80 -15.10 13.82 -23.45
C SER A 80 -16.26 13.21 -24.26
N LEU A 81 -16.43 11.89 -24.25
CA LEU A 81 -17.56 11.20 -24.90
C LEU A 81 -18.88 11.28 -24.10
N LEU A 82 -18.79 11.71 -22.84
CA LEU A 82 -19.98 11.76 -21.97
C LEU A 82 -20.83 13.00 -22.26
N PRO A 83 -22.17 12.89 -22.23
CA PRO A 83 -23.06 14.06 -22.25
C PRO A 83 -22.75 15.01 -21.11
N ASN A 84 -22.95 16.33 -21.34
CA ASN A 84 -22.56 17.40 -20.42
C ASN A 84 -23.00 17.18 -18.96
N GLY A 85 -24.23 16.69 -18.72
CA GLY A 85 -24.72 16.42 -17.36
C GLY A 85 -23.97 15.27 -16.67
N ILE A 86 -23.73 14.17 -17.39
CA ILE A 86 -23.01 13.00 -16.88
C ILE A 86 -21.52 13.33 -16.71
N LEU A 87 -20.94 14.10 -17.62
CA LEU A 87 -19.57 14.57 -17.52
C LEU A 87 -19.35 15.35 -16.22
N GLY A 88 -20.25 16.31 -15.91
CA GLY A 88 -20.20 17.09 -14.67
C GLY A 88 -20.30 16.21 -13.42
N LEU A 89 -21.21 15.23 -13.41
CA LEU A 89 -21.36 14.29 -12.30
C LEU A 89 -20.10 13.42 -12.12
N THR A 90 -19.54 12.90 -13.21
CA THR A 90 -18.33 12.07 -13.18
C THR A 90 -17.12 12.87 -12.70
N PHE A 91 -16.99 14.12 -13.15
CA PHE A 91 -15.94 15.02 -12.67
C PHE A 91 -16.08 15.32 -11.17
N ALA A 92 -17.29 15.62 -10.70
CA ALA A 92 -17.56 15.83 -9.28
C ALA A 92 -17.24 14.58 -8.44
N ALA A 93 -17.60 13.39 -8.92
CA ALA A 93 -17.28 12.12 -8.26
C ALA A 93 -15.76 11.89 -8.19
N LEU A 94 -15.03 12.20 -9.27
CA LEU A 94 -13.56 12.10 -9.31
C LEU A 94 -12.92 13.03 -8.28
N VAL A 95 -13.33 14.29 -8.25
CA VAL A 95 -12.84 15.27 -7.26
C VAL A 95 -13.15 14.81 -5.84
N ALA A 96 -14.35 14.32 -5.59
CA ALA A 96 -14.74 13.81 -4.27
C ALA A 96 -13.87 12.60 -3.84
N ALA A 97 -13.56 11.69 -4.75
CA ALA A 97 -12.69 10.54 -4.49
C ALA A 97 -11.25 10.99 -4.15
N ILE A 98 -10.70 11.95 -4.90
CA ILE A 98 -9.37 12.52 -4.64
C ILE A 98 -9.34 13.20 -3.26
N VAL A 99 -10.32 14.06 -2.96
CA VAL A 99 -10.40 14.74 -1.67
C VAL A 99 -10.52 13.76 -0.51
N SER A 100 -11.32 12.71 -0.65
CA SER A 100 -11.47 11.66 0.36
C SER A 100 -10.15 10.96 0.65
N SER A 101 -9.40 10.61 -0.40
CA SER A 101 -8.08 9.94 -0.27
C SER A 101 -7.05 10.87 0.37
N LEU A 102 -6.97 12.12 -0.08
CA LEU A 102 -6.06 13.11 0.50
C LEU A 102 -6.37 13.40 1.97
N ALA A 103 -7.65 13.50 2.34
CA ALA A 103 -8.05 13.70 3.73
C ALA A 103 -7.60 12.53 4.63
N SER A 104 -7.76 11.29 4.15
CA SER A 104 -7.34 10.10 4.88
C SER A 104 -5.81 10.02 5.04
N LEU A 105 -5.05 10.30 3.97
CA LEU A 105 -3.58 10.33 4.01
C LEU A 105 -3.07 11.45 4.91
N THR A 106 -3.64 12.64 4.81
CA THR A 106 -3.28 13.78 5.67
C THR A 106 -3.53 13.48 7.14
N ASN A 107 -4.65 12.83 7.45
CA ASN A 107 -4.95 12.40 8.81
C ASN A 107 -3.91 11.38 9.32
N SER A 108 -3.52 10.42 8.49
CA SER A 108 -2.48 9.44 8.84
C SER A 108 -1.13 10.09 9.09
N VAL A 109 -0.67 10.97 8.20
CA VAL A 109 0.57 11.75 8.40
C VAL A 109 0.53 12.58 9.67
N SER A 110 -0.59 13.27 9.90
CA SER A 110 -0.81 14.06 11.12
C SER A 110 -0.71 13.20 12.38
N THR A 111 -1.33 12.04 12.39
CA THR A 111 -1.35 11.13 13.55
C THR A 111 0.03 10.56 13.83
N ILE A 112 0.70 10.04 12.77
CA ILE A 112 2.05 9.48 12.87
C ILE A 112 3.01 10.54 13.43
N PHE A 113 3.02 11.73 12.83
CA PHE A 113 3.89 12.81 13.31
C PHE A 113 3.62 13.17 14.76
N THR A 114 2.35 13.34 15.13
CA THR A 114 1.98 13.85 16.44
C THR A 114 2.20 12.84 17.56
N ILE A 115 1.79 11.60 17.33
CA ILE A 115 1.83 10.56 18.37
C ILE A 115 3.21 9.94 18.48
N ASP A 116 3.84 9.65 17.33
CA ASP A 116 5.02 8.81 17.31
C ASP A 116 6.31 9.61 17.29
N LEU A 117 6.34 10.75 16.58
CA LEU A 117 7.54 11.57 16.49
C LEU A 117 7.55 12.68 17.55
N TYR A 118 6.42 13.35 17.76
CA TYR A 118 6.38 14.52 18.63
C TYR A 118 6.08 14.18 20.09
N LYS A 119 5.02 13.41 20.35
CA LYS A 119 4.63 13.05 21.73
C LYS A 119 5.66 12.11 22.35
N GLY A 120 6.09 11.05 21.64
CA GLY A 120 6.97 10.03 22.18
C GLY A 120 6.48 9.59 23.57
N ASP A 121 7.39 9.66 24.56
CA ASP A 121 7.09 9.32 25.96
C ASP A 121 6.64 10.53 26.80
N MET A 122 6.47 11.72 26.21
CA MET A 122 6.09 12.93 26.92
C MET A 122 4.58 12.96 27.22
N SER A 123 4.22 13.34 28.48
CA SER A 123 2.84 13.61 28.87
C SER A 123 2.42 15.00 28.40
N ILE A 124 1.84 15.10 27.18
CA ILE A 124 1.38 16.37 26.62
C ILE A 124 -0.15 16.39 26.61
N GLU A 125 -0.73 17.55 26.90
CA GLU A 125 -2.18 17.74 26.91
C GLU A 125 -2.78 17.52 25.52
N ASP A 126 -3.87 16.76 25.44
CA ASP A 126 -4.53 16.34 24.18
C ASP A 126 -4.91 17.52 23.27
N LYS A 127 -5.33 18.65 23.84
CA LYS A 127 -5.65 19.86 23.05
C LYS A 127 -4.45 20.42 22.29
N SER A 128 -3.24 20.33 22.87
CA SER A 128 -2.00 20.74 22.22
C SER A 128 -1.62 19.78 21.11
N LEU A 129 -1.80 18.48 21.31
CA LEU A 129 -1.54 17.45 20.31
C LEU A 129 -2.41 17.63 19.04
N VAL A 130 -3.69 17.96 19.21
CA VAL A 130 -4.59 18.23 18.06
C VAL A 130 -4.11 19.43 17.24
N LYS A 131 -3.63 20.50 17.89
CA LYS A 131 -3.09 21.67 17.18
C LYS A 131 -1.83 21.32 16.40
N ILE A 132 -0.94 20.55 17.00
CA ILE A 132 0.31 20.10 16.36
C ILE A 132 -0.02 19.20 15.17
N GLY A 133 -0.94 18.25 15.32
CA GLY A 133 -1.37 17.37 14.26
C GLY A 133 -1.95 18.12 13.06
N ARG A 134 -2.80 19.11 13.28
CA ARG A 134 -3.33 19.97 12.20
C ARG A 134 -2.22 20.72 11.46
N ARG A 135 -1.20 21.24 12.18
CA ARG A 135 -0.06 21.91 11.55
C ARG A 135 0.78 20.93 10.74
N ALA A 136 1.05 19.75 11.30
CA ALA A 136 1.81 18.71 10.62
C ALA A 136 1.11 18.24 9.32
N GLY A 137 -0.20 18.02 9.38
CA GLY A 137 -1.00 17.68 8.20
C GLY A 137 -0.99 18.77 7.13
N LEU A 138 -1.12 20.05 7.54
CA LEU A 138 -1.05 21.19 6.62
C LEU A 138 0.33 21.30 5.96
N VAL A 139 1.40 21.20 6.74
CA VAL A 139 2.77 21.21 6.21
C VAL A 139 2.99 20.06 5.24
N GLY A 140 2.52 18.85 5.58
CA GLY A 140 2.60 17.69 4.69
C GLY A 140 1.86 17.93 3.36
N LEU A 141 0.68 18.53 3.38
CA LEU A 141 -0.04 18.90 2.15
C LEU A 141 0.71 19.94 1.31
N ILE A 142 1.23 20.99 1.93
CA ILE A 142 2.00 22.03 1.22
C ILE A 142 3.25 21.42 0.57
N VAL A 143 4.00 20.61 1.31
CA VAL A 143 5.17 19.89 0.78
C VAL A 143 4.77 19.01 -0.40
N SER A 144 3.66 18.25 -0.29
CA SER A 144 3.17 17.40 -1.37
C SER A 144 2.79 18.19 -2.64
N ILE A 145 2.17 19.37 -2.49
CA ILE A 145 1.80 20.24 -3.61
C ILE A 145 3.05 20.75 -4.36
N ILE A 146 4.11 21.04 -3.63
CA ILE A 146 5.37 21.53 -4.22
C ILE A 146 6.15 20.37 -4.87
N VAL A 147 6.23 19.24 -4.20
CA VAL A 147 7.05 18.09 -4.59
C VAL A 147 6.42 17.31 -5.76
N ALA A 148 5.11 17.11 -5.76
CA ALA A 148 4.44 16.28 -6.75
C ALA A 148 4.66 16.75 -8.20
N PRO A 149 4.53 18.02 -8.57
CA PRO A 149 4.81 18.47 -9.95
C PRO A 149 6.27 18.27 -10.38
N ILE A 150 7.21 18.42 -9.44
CA ILE A 150 8.65 18.29 -9.72
C ILE A 150 9.00 16.84 -10.06
N PHE A 151 8.46 15.88 -9.31
CA PHE A 151 8.78 14.46 -9.48
C PHE A 151 7.88 13.72 -10.45
N LEU A 152 6.62 14.13 -10.62
CA LEU A 152 5.64 13.42 -11.44
C LEU A 152 5.31 14.14 -12.76
N GLY A 153 5.63 15.42 -12.89
CA GLY A 153 5.19 16.24 -14.02
C GLY A 153 5.85 15.91 -15.36
N SER A 154 6.98 15.19 -15.37
CA SER A 154 7.72 14.79 -16.58
C SER A 154 7.62 13.30 -16.91
N LEU A 155 6.73 12.56 -16.26
CA LEU A 155 6.65 11.11 -16.41
C LEU A 155 5.56 10.70 -17.39
N ASP A 156 5.88 9.80 -18.31
CA ASP A 156 4.92 9.20 -19.26
C ASP A 156 3.81 8.41 -18.55
N SER A 157 4.12 7.87 -17.36
CA SER A 157 3.16 7.16 -16.51
C SER A 157 3.43 7.41 -15.04
N ALA A 158 2.79 8.43 -14.47
CA ALA A 158 2.87 8.73 -13.03
C ALA A 158 2.41 7.53 -12.17
N PHE A 159 1.42 6.78 -12.62
CA PHE A 159 0.92 5.58 -11.92
C PHE A 159 2.00 4.50 -11.81
N GLN A 160 2.67 4.18 -12.91
CA GLN A 160 3.74 3.16 -12.91
C GLN A 160 4.89 3.57 -12.00
N TYR A 161 5.30 4.83 -12.09
CA TYR A 161 6.35 5.39 -11.24
C TYR A 161 6.03 5.26 -9.75
N VAL A 162 4.82 5.66 -9.33
CA VAL A 162 4.37 5.51 -7.95
C VAL A 162 4.37 4.04 -7.53
N GLN A 163 3.88 3.13 -8.37
CA GLN A 163 3.85 1.69 -8.09
C GLN A 163 5.26 1.10 -7.90
N GLU A 164 6.22 1.49 -8.73
CA GLU A 164 7.60 1.03 -8.60
C GLU A 164 8.26 1.51 -7.29
N TYR A 165 8.04 2.77 -6.91
CA TYR A 165 8.56 3.27 -5.62
C TYR A 165 7.85 2.67 -4.42
N MET A 166 6.53 2.48 -4.48
CA MET A 166 5.79 1.72 -3.46
C MET A 166 6.29 0.28 -3.37
N GLY A 167 6.66 -0.32 -4.51
CA GLY A 167 7.27 -1.64 -4.58
C GLY A 167 8.59 -1.77 -3.84
N LEU A 168 9.33 -0.68 -3.66
CA LEU A 168 10.57 -0.67 -2.87
C LEU A 168 10.31 -0.81 -1.36
N PHE A 169 9.24 -0.17 -0.85
CA PHE A 169 8.93 -0.15 0.59
C PHE A 169 8.00 -1.28 1.01
N SER A 170 7.07 -1.69 0.16
CA SER A 170 6.05 -2.69 0.50
C SER A 170 6.60 -4.04 0.99
N PRO A 171 7.66 -4.62 0.38
CA PRO A 171 8.25 -5.87 0.86
C PRO A 171 8.83 -5.74 2.26
N VAL A 172 9.44 -4.59 2.57
CA VAL A 172 10.04 -4.30 3.86
C VAL A 172 8.97 -4.21 4.95
N ILE A 173 7.88 -3.51 4.65
CA ILE A 173 6.75 -3.37 5.57
C ILE A 173 6.14 -4.76 5.87
N LEU A 174 5.89 -5.54 4.82
CA LEU A 174 5.36 -6.89 4.96
C LEU A 174 6.31 -7.80 5.75
N PHE A 175 7.61 -7.71 5.47
CA PHE A 175 8.63 -8.44 6.22
C PHE A 175 8.62 -8.08 7.71
N VAL A 176 8.64 -6.80 8.08
CA VAL A 176 8.63 -6.36 9.47
C VAL A 176 7.41 -6.93 10.21
N PHE A 177 6.24 -6.88 9.57
CA PHE A 177 5.00 -7.43 10.14
C PHE A 177 5.09 -8.96 10.33
N LEU A 178 5.51 -9.68 9.29
CA LEU A 178 5.59 -11.14 9.34
C LEU A 178 6.74 -11.64 10.20
N SER A 179 7.85 -10.90 10.31
CA SER A 179 8.97 -11.30 11.16
C SER A 179 8.59 -11.43 12.63
N ALA A 180 7.67 -10.57 13.10
CA ALA A 180 7.14 -10.63 14.46
C ALA A 180 6.28 -11.88 14.71
N ILE A 181 5.73 -12.48 13.66
CA ILE A 181 4.89 -13.67 13.71
C ILE A 181 5.72 -14.95 13.51
N VAL A 182 6.64 -14.92 12.53
CA VAL A 182 7.39 -16.10 12.06
C VAL A 182 8.59 -16.40 12.96
N PHE A 183 9.31 -15.38 13.41
CA PHE A 183 10.53 -15.58 14.20
C PHE A 183 10.29 -15.31 15.68
N LYS A 184 10.23 -16.34 16.49
CA LYS A 184 10.18 -16.25 17.95
C LYS A 184 11.39 -15.55 18.57
N ASN A 185 12.51 -15.55 17.85
CA ASN A 185 13.80 -14.98 18.28
C ASN A 185 14.02 -13.57 17.69
N SER A 186 12.99 -12.98 17.10
CA SER A 186 13.09 -11.66 16.46
C SER A 186 13.45 -10.58 17.49
N THR A 187 14.45 -9.79 17.14
CA THR A 187 14.86 -8.59 17.91
C THR A 187 14.75 -7.35 17.05
N SER A 188 14.62 -6.19 17.67
CA SER A 188 14.59 -4.91 16.93
C SER A 188 15.79 -4.76 16.00
N ASN A 189 16.97 -5.18 16.44
CA ASN A 189 18.19 -5.09 15.62
C ASN A 189 18.16 -6.05 14.43
N SER A 190 17.72 -7.30 14.62
CA SER A 190 17.65 -8.27 13.51
C SER A 190 16.65 -7.83 12.43
N VAL A 191 15.51 -7.27 12.85
CA VAL A 191 14.51 -6.71 11.92
C VAL A 191 15.04 -5.46 11.22
N LEU A 192 15.76 -4.60 11.94
CA LEU A 192 16.38 -3.40 11.36
C LEU A 192 17.41 -3.78 10.28
N PHE A 193 18.30 -4.74 10.56
CA PHE A 193 19.29 -5.20 9.57
C PHE A 193 18.62 -5.87 8.36
N GLY A 194 17.59 -6.70 8.58
CA GLY A 194 16.81 -7.29 7.49
C GLY A 194 16.14 -6.22 6.62
N SER A 195 15.52 -5.23 7.24
CA SER A 195 14.87 -4.11 6.56
C SER A 195 15.87 -3.25 5.77
N ALA A 196 17.00 -2.92 6.36
CA ALA A 196 18.05 -2.16 5.70
C ALA A 196 18.65 -2.91 4.50
N ALA A 197 18.89 -4.22 4.64
CA ALA A 197 19.38 -5.06 3.55
C ALA A 197 18.37 -5.14 2.39
N ALA A 198 17.08 -5.28 2.69
CA ALA A 198 16.03 -5.30 1.67
C ALA A 198 15.91 -3.99 0.92
N LEU A 199 15.94 -2.84 1.61
CA LEU A 199 15.94 -1.52 0.98
C LEU A 199 17.18 -1.32 0.11
N ALA A 200 18.36 -1.65 0.63
CA ALA A 200 19.61 -1.55 -0.12
C ALA A 200 19.57 -2.42 -1.39
N ALA A 201 19.13 -3.67 -1.28
CA ALA A 201 18.98 -4.57 -2.42
C ALA A 201 17.97 -4.03 -3.45
N GLY A 202 16.83 -3.52 -3.01
CA GLY A 202 15.85 -2.90 -3.90
C GLY A 202 16.40 -1.71 -4.67
N VAL A 203 17.14 -0.81 -4.00
CA VAL A 203 17.81 0.32 -4.65
C VAL A 203 18.87 -0.17 -5.63
N ILE A 204 19.72 -1.12 -5.24
CA ILE A 204 20.77 -1.68 -6.11
C ILE A 204 20.16 -2.34 -7.35
N MET A 205 19.10 -3.16 -7.19
CA MET A 205 18.40 -3.79 -8.31
C MET A 205 17.79 -2.76 -9.25
N LYS A 206 17.20 -1.69 -8.70
CA LYS A 206 16.63 -0.60 -9.50
C LYS A 206 17.71 0.14 -10.31
N LEU A 207 18.85 0.43 -9.71
CA LEU A 207 19.99 1.04 -10.39
C LEU A 207 20.61 0.09 -11.45
N TYR A 208 20.67 -1.20 -11.16
CA TYR A 208 21.15 -2.20 -12.11
C TYR A 208 20.24 -2.29 -13.35
N VAL A 209 18.92 -2.38 -13.15
CA VAL A 209 17.94 -2.44 -14.24
C VAL A 209 17.95 -1.16 -15.07
N ALA A 210 18.15 0.01 -14.44
CA ALA A 210 18.26 1.27 -15.18
C ALA A 210 19.46 1.33 -16.15
N ASN A 211 20.50 0.50 -15.91
CA ASN A 211 21.72 0.43 -16.72
C ASN A 211 21.83 -0.81 -17.61
N THR A 212 20.89 -1.77 -17.50
CA THR A 212 20.97 -3.07 -18.20
C THR A 212 19.64 -3.36 -18.85
N SER A 213 19.61 -3.43 -20.17
CA SER A 213 18.45 -3.88 -20.93
C SER A 213 18.34 -5.41 -20.84
N GLU A 214 17.13 -5.93 -20.67
CA GLU A 214 16.80 -7.37 -20.71
C GLU A 214 17.42 -8.19 -19.55
N SER A 215 16.99 -7.94 -18.31
CA SER A 215 17.32 -8.80 -17.18
C SER A 215 16.08 -9.50 -16.61
N LEU A 216 16.25 -10.70 -16.07
CA LEU A 216 15.20 -11.42 -15.31
C LEU A 216 14.69 -10.62 -14.10
N ILE A 217 15.43 -9.58 -13.70
CA ILE A 217 15.13 -8.72 -12.56
C ILE A 217 14.36 -7.47 -12.99
N GLU A 218 14.19 -7.25 -14.31
CA GLU A 218 13.49 -6.07 -14.84
C GLU A 218 12.07 -5.89 -14.29
N PRO A 219 11.22 -6.93 -14.19
CA PRO A 219 9.90 -6.77 -13.58
C PRO A 219 10.01 -6.38 -12.11
N PHE A 220 9.43 -5.25 -11.72
CA PHE A 220 9.48 -4.74 -10.34
C PHE A 220 8.94 -5.75 -9.31
N MET A 221 8.03 -6.64 -9.69
CA MET A 221 7.53 -7.72 -8.84
C MET A 221 8.63 -8.71 -8.44
N HIS A 222 9.57 -9.04 -9.35
CA HIS A 222 10.71 -9.89 -9.01
C HIS A 222 11.64 -9.19 -8.01
N GLN A 223 11.87 -7.89 -8.19
CA GLN A 223 12.66 -7.09 -7.23
C GLN A 223 12.02 -7.08 -5.84
N MET A 224 10.68 -6.94 -5.78
CA MET A 224 9.93 -7.03 -4.51
C MET A 224 10.10 -8.39 -3.84
N ALA A 225 9.97 -9.49 -4.60
CA ALA A 225 10.11 -10.84 -4.06
C ALA A 225 11.53 -11.09 -3.53
N ILE A 226 12.56 -10.71 -4.30
CA ILE A 226 13.96 -10.84 -3.88
C ILE A 226 14.23 -10.04 -2.61
N SER A 227 13.80 -8.78 -2.56
CA SER A 227 13.96 -7.92 -1.38
C SER A 227 13.28 -8.51 -0.14
N PHE A 228 12.07 -9.06 -0.31
CA PHE A 228 11.32 -9.70 0.76
C PHE A 228 12.04 -10.92 1.34
N PHE A 229 12.45 -11.86 0.50
CA PHE A 229 13.16 -13.06 0.96
C PHE A 229 14.55 -12.74 1.54
N LEU A 230 15.25 -11.77 0.98
CA LEU A 230 16.52 -11.29 1.50
C LEU A 230 16.36 -10.70 2.91
N ALA A 231 15.29 -9.94 3.16
CA ALA A 231 14.99 -9.41 4.50
C ALA A 231 14.89 -10.53 5.53
N PHE A 232 14.17 -11.61 5.20
CA PHE A 232 14.05 -12.79 6.08
C PHE A 232 15.40 -13.49 6.29
N ALA A 233 16.15 -13.69 5.23
CA ALA A 233 17.46 -14.34 5.31
C ALA A 233 18.43 -13.58 6.22
N VAL A 234 18.56 -12.26 5.98
CA VAL A 234 19.44 -11.40 6.80
C VAL A 234 18.96 -11.32 8.23
N SER A 235 17.66 -11.11 8.46
CA SER A 235 17.12 -11.07 9.82
C SER A 235 17.36 -12.39 10.57
N GLY A 236 17.20 -13.52 9.90
CA GLY A 236 17.49 -14.84 10.48
C GLY A 236 18.95 -15.03 10.89
N LEU A 237 19.90 -14.50 10.11
CA LEU A 237 21.32 -14.54 10.43
C LEU A 237 21.69 -13.71 11.66
N PHE A 238 21.00 -12.58 11.85
CA PHE A 238 21.24 -11.66 12.97
C PHE A 238 20.32 -11.89 14.18
N SER A 239 19.42 -12.86 14.11
CA SER A 239 18.55 -13.21 15.23
C SER A 239 19.32 -14.05 16.27
N PRO A 240 19.21 -13.72 17.58
CA PRO A 240 19.82 -14.51 18.63
C PRO A 240 19.20 -15.91 18.69
N LYS A 241 19.96 -16.88 19.22
CA LYS A 241 19.48 -18.27 19.36
C LYS A 241 18.50 -18.45 20.53
N THR A 242 18.40 -17.47 21.41
CA THR A 242 17.50 -17.48 22.58
C THR A 242 16.13 -16.89 22.20
N GLU A 243 15.08 -17.56 22.63
CA GLU A 243 13.70 -17.05 22.44
C GLU A 243 13.54 -15.71 23.16
N ASN A 244 12.89 -14.77 22.49
CA ASN A 244 12.59 -13.47 23.05
C ASN A 244 11.19 -13.51 23.67
N GLU A 245 11.08 -13.43 24.99
CA GLU A 245 9.81 -13.44 25.73
C GLU A 245 8.83 -12.32 25.30
N LYS A 246 9.34 -11.30 24.60
CA LYS A 246 8.54 -10.17 24.09
C LYS A 246 7.90 -10.42 22.73
N VAL A 247 8.19 -11.54 22.08
CA VAL A 247 7.61 -11.88 20.77
C VAL A 247 6.18 -12.36 20.95
N PHE A 248 5.31 -11.93 20.05
CA PHE A 248 3.90 -12.29 20.04
C PHE A 248 3.74 -13.79 19.80
N SER A 249 3.22 -14.51 20.81
CA SER A 249 2.90 -15.93 20.65
C SER A 249 1.47 -16.07 20.12
N LEU A 250 1.34 -16.45 18.85
CA LEU A 250 0.05 -16.80 18.27
C LEU A 250 -0.45 -18.11 18.87
N SER A 251 -1.64 -18.08 19.44
CA SER A 251 -2.37 -19.29 19.85
C SER A 251 -3.25 -19.76 18.70
N ALA A 252 -3.50 -21.06 18.61
CA ALA A 252 -4.45 -21.62 17.65
C ALA A 252 -5.87 -21.02 17.77
N SER A 253 -6.22 -20.47 18.95
CA SER A 253 -7.45 -19.72 19.16
C SER A 253 -7.54 -18.40 18.41
N ASP A 254 -6.40 -17.79 18.10
CA ASP A 254 -6.32 -16.49 17.42
C ASP A 254 -6.62 -16.61 15.91
N PHE A 255 -6.50 -17.82 15.37
CA PHE A 255 -6.84 -18.14 13.99
C PHE A 255 -8.31 -18.57 13.78
N LYS A 256 -9.17 -18.40 14.79
CA LYS A 256 -10.59 -18.69 14.63
C LYS A 256 -11.22 -17.67 13.68
N THR A 257 -11.61 -18.19 12.52
CA THR A 257 -12.27 -17.40 11.47
C THR A 257 -13.73 -17.83 11.32
N SER A 258 -14.60 -16.91 10.89
CA SER A 258 -16.00 -17.22 10.63
C SER A 258 -16.13 -18.13 9.40
N LYS A 259 -17.19 -18.97 9.36
CA LYS A 259 -17.48 -19.80 8.17
C LYS A 259 -17.63 -18.96 6.91
N LEU A 260 -18.27 -17.80 7.02
CA LEU A 260 -18.46 -16.86 5.92
C LEU A 260 -17.11 -16.34 5.39
N PHE A 261 -16.21 -15.96 6.28
CA PHE A 261 -14.86 -15.52 5.91
C PHE A 261 -14.10 -16.64 5.19
N ASN A 262 -14.13 -17.86 5.70
CA ASN A 262 -13.39 -18.98 5.09
C ASN A 262 -13.93 -19.31 3.69
N VAL A 263 -15.24 -19.38 3.52
CA VAL A 263 -15.85 -19.63 2.20
C VAL A 263 -15.51 -18.47 1.24
N GLY A 264 -15.71 -17.22 1.66
CA GLY A 264 -15.44 -16.05 0.83
C GLY A 264 -13.96 -15.95 0.43
N SER A 265 -13.05 -16.16 1.36
CA SER A 265 -11.60 -16.15 1.08
C SER A 265 -11.19 -17.27 0.12
N THR A 266 -11.76 -18.47 0.30
CA THR A 266 -11.52 -19.58 -0.62
C THR A 266 -12.01 -19.26 -2.04
N VAL A 267 -13.19 -18.69 -2.18
CA VAL A 267 -13.73 -18.25 -3.48
C VAL A 267 -12.81 -17.21 -4.13
N ILE A 268 -12.33 -16.21 -3.37
CA ILE A 268 -11.40 -15.20 -3.84
C ILE A 268 -10.11 -15.84 -4.37
N VAL A 269 -9.53 -16.76 -3.60
CA VAL A 269 -8.30 -17.48 -3.99
C VAL A 269 -8.52 -18.32 -5.26
N LEU A 270 -9.65 -19.01 -5.37
CA LEU A 270 -9.98 -19.81 -6.56
C LEU A 270 -10.16 -18.93 -7.80
N ILE A 271 -10.82 -17.78 -7.68
CA ILE A 271 -10.97 -16.82 -8.79
C ILE A 271 -9.60 -16.33 -9.23
N LEU A 272 -8.74 -15.90 -8.31
CA LEU A 272 -7.39 -15.43 -8.62
C LEU A 272 -6.55 -16.54 -9.26
N ALA A 273 -6.56 -17.75 -8.71
CA ALA A 273 -5.85 -18.89 -9.28
C ALA A 273 -6.35 -19.20 -10.70
N SER A 274 -7.66 -19.20 -10.92
CA SER A 274 -8.24 -19.42 -12.27
C SER A 274 -7.77 -18.35 -13.26
N ILE A 275 -7.77 -17.07 -12.87
CA ILE A 275 -7.29 -15.97 -13.72
C ILE A 275 -5.80 -16.17 -14.04
N TYR A 276 -4.97 -16.45 -13.04
CA TYR A 276 -3.53 -16.66 -13.27
C TYR A 276 -3.23 -17.89 -14.13
N ILE A 277 -3.92 -19.00 -13.94
CA ILE A 277 -3.73 -20.21 -14.75
C ILE A 277 -4.16 -19.98 -16.21
N THR A 278 -5.18 -19.17 -16.42
CA THR A 278 -5.72 -18.94 -17.78
C THR A 278 -4.88 -17.92 -18.56
N TYR A 279 -4.26 -16.95 -17.90
CA TYR A 279 -3.60 -15.80 -18.53
C TYR A 279 -2.10 -15.67 -18.20
N ALA A 280 -1.51 -16.59 -17.44
CA ALA A 280 -0.08 -16.72 -17.28
C ALA A 280 0.50 -17.61 -18.37
#